data_ccbfde167855b42b1f0846aa0f75abac
#
_entry.id   ccbfde167855b42b1f0846aa0f75abac
#
_cell.length_a   1.000
_cell.length_b   1.000
_cell.length_c   1.000
_cell.angle_alpha   90.00
_cell.angle_beta   90.00
_cell.angle_gamma   90.00
#
_symmetry.space_group_name_H-M   'P 1'
#
loop_
_entity.id
_entity.type
_entity.pdbx_description
1 polymer ?
#
loop_
_entity_poly.entity_id
_entity_poly.type
_entity_poly.pdbx_seq_one_letter_code
_entity_poly.pdbx_strand_id
1 'polypeptide(L)'
;MAGPDLSSSVPAEGVVLVSVHGEHDIASAPGLRGAIEQALARSQNVVVDLTPATFVDSTVLGVLLGARGRAEEEEVGYAVVLEPGDGDPAVRRVLEVTGLDGLLPVHRDRDAAVRTLAAPAPPDPPAPGA
;
A
#
# COMPACT_ATOMS: atom_id res chain seq x y z
N MET A 1 -12.50 -18.62 11.43
CA MET A 1 -11.89 -17.30 11.74
C MET A 1 -10.68 -17.09 10.89
N ALA A 2 -10.64 -15.95 10.19
CA ALA A 2 -9.48 -15.61 9.38
C ALA A 2 -8.43 -14.93 10.27
N GLY A 3 -7.40 -15.67 10.67
CA GLY A 3 -6.25 -15.09 11.36
C GLY A 3 -5.51 -14.14 10.44
N PRO A 4 -4.50 -13.40 10.95
CA PRO A 4 -3.70 -12.51 10.14
C PRO A 4 -2.88 -13.30 9.12
N ASP A 5 -2.91 -12.84 7.88
CA ASP A 5 -2.12 -13.44 6.82
C ASP A 5 -1.63 -12.35 5.88
N LEU A 6 -0.42 -12.51 5.36
CA LEU A 6 0.20 -11.60 4.41
C LEU A 6 0.70 -12.40 3.23
N SER A 7 0.50 -11.89 2.04
CA SER A 7 1.12 -12.45 0.85
C SER A 7 1.80 -11.34 0.07
N SER A 8 2.93 -11.66 -0.53
CA SER A 8 3.68 -10.72 -1.37
C SER A 8 3.84 -11.31 -2.75
N SER A 9 3.67 -10.47 -3.76
CA SER A 9 3.85 -10.86 -5.15
C SER A 9 4.44 -9.69 -5.94
N VAL A 10 4.87 -9.95 -7.17
CA VAL A 10 5.42 -8.94 -8.08
C VAL A 10 4.54 -8.92 -9.32
N PRO A 11 3.41 -8.20 -9.29
CA PRO A 11 2.46 -8.17 -10.40
C PRO A 11 2.99 -7.45 -11.64
N ALA A 12 3.99 -6.61 -11.47
CA ALA A 12 4.65 -5.89 -12.56
C ALA A 12 6.09 -5.64 -12.17
N GLU A 13 6.97 -5.46 -13.15
CA GLU A 13 8.37 -5.16 -12.88
C GLU A 13 8.49 -3.90 -12.01
N GLY A 14 9.27 -4.01 -10.93
CA GLY A 14 9.50 -2.89 -10.02
C GLY A 14 8.38 -2.60 -9.04
N VAL A 15 7.33 -3.42 -9.00
CA VAL A 15 6.19 -3.24 -8.10
C VAL A 15 6.00 -4.49 -7.24
N VAL A 16 6.02 -4.31 -5.92
CA VAL A 16 5.68 -5.37 -4.96
C VAL A 16 4.27 -5.11 -4.45
N LEU A 17 3.43 -6.13 -4.53
CA LEU A 17 2.07 -6.10 -3.98
C LEU A 17 2.07 -6.89 -2.67
N VAL A 18 1.73 -6.22 -1.58
CA VAL A 18 1.54 -6.86 -0.28
C VAL A 18 0.04 -6.91 -0.02
N SER A 19 -0.52 -8.11 0.03
CA SER A 19 -1.94 -8.32 0.32
C SER A 19 -2.12 -8.64 1.79
N VAL A 20 -3.01 -7.90 2.44
CA VAL A 20 -3.29 -7.99 3.88
C VAL A 20 -4.61 -8.71 4.05
N HIS A 21 -4.58 -9.95 4.57
CA HIS A 21 -5.75 -10.79 4.72
C HIS A 21 -6.12 -10.96 6.19
N GLY A 22 -7.41 -10.90 6.50
CA GLY A 22 -7.91 -11.20 7.84
C GLY A 22 -7.73 -10.05 8.82
N GLU A 23 -7.57 -10.38 10.09
CA GLU A 23 -7.45 -9.41 11.17
C GLU A 23 -5.99 -9.11 11.47
N HIS A 24 -5.65 -7.82 11.48
CA HIS A 24 -4.29 -7.36 11.78
C HIS A 24 -4.30 -6.39 12.95
N ASP A 25 -3.42 -6.65 13.91
CA ASP A 25 -3.30 -5.88 15.13
C ASP A 25 -1.82 -5.68 15.50
N ILE A 26 -1.58 -5.25 16.73
CA ILE A 26 -0.22 -5.01 17.23
C ILE A 26 0.68 -6.25 17.09
N ALA A 27 0.12 -7.46 17.20
CA ALA A 27 0.90 -8.69 17.11
C ALA A 27 1.36 -8.99 15.69
N SER A 28 0.56 -8.63 14.68
CA SER A 28 0.89 -8.89 13.26
C SER A 28 1.52 -7.68 12.56
N ALA A 29 1.46 -6.50 13.15
CA ALA A 29 2.02 -5.28 12.56
C ALA A 29 3.50 -5.38 12.19
N PRO A 30 4.39 -6.02 12.99
CA PRO A 30 5.80 -6.18 12.61
C PRO A 30 5.99 -6.97 11.32
N GLY A 31 5.16 -7.97 11.04
CA GLY A 31 5.21 -8.73 9.80
C GLY A 31 4.90 -7.87 8.59
N LEU A 32 3.87 -7.04 8.69
CA LEU A 32 3.52 -6.09 7.63
C LEU A 32 4.64 -5.08 7.41
N ARG A 33 5.18 -4.51 8.50
CA ARG A 33 6.30 -3.58 8.41
C ARG A 33 7.48 -4.21 7.70
N GLY A 34 7.85 -5.45 8.08
CA GLY A 34 8.97 -6.17 7.47
C GLY A 34 8.78 -6.40 5.99
N ALA A 35 7.58 -6.79 5.56
CA ALA A 35 7.30 -7.00 4.14
C ALA A 35 7.46 -5.70 3.32
N ILE A 36 6.97 -4.59 3.85
CA ILE A 36 7.09 -3.29 3.20
C ILE A 36 8.55 -2.84 3.17
N GLU A 37 9.25 -2.94 4.29
CA GLU A 37 10.66 -2.51 4.38
C GLU A 37 11.58 -3.30 3.46
N GLN A 38 11.34 -4.61 3.30
CA GLN A 38 12.10 -5.41 2.34
C GLN A 38 11.95 -4.89 0.91
N ALA A 39 10.74 -4.53 0.53
CA ALA A 39 10.50 -3.96 -0.80
C ALA A 39 11.18 -2.60 -0.96
N LEU A 40 11.05 -1.73 0.03
CA LEU A 40 11.66 -0.40 0.00
C LEU A 40 13.19 -0.47 -0.05
N ALA A 41 13.79 -1.41 0.69
CA ALA A 41 15.24 -1.60 0.69
C ALA A 41 15.78 -2.01 -0.69
N ARG A 42 14.93 -2.58 -1.53
CA ARG A 42 15.27 -2.95 -2.92
C ARG A 42 14.84 -1.90 -3.93
N SER A 43 14.45 -0.72 -3.46
CA SER A 43 13.97 0.37 -4.30
C SER A 43 12.76 -0.01 -5.15
N GLN A 44 11.90 -0.91 -4.63
CA GLN A 44 10.67 -1.31 -5.31
C GLN A 44 9.54 -0.37 -4.95
N ASN A 45 8.64 -0.13 -5.91
CA ASN A 45 7.36 0.51 -5.62
C ASN A 45 6.48 -0.48 -4.86
N VAL A 46 5.67 0.01 -3.93
CA VAL A 46 4.90 -0.85 -3.05
C VAL A 46 3.41 -0.51 -3.13
N VAL A 47 2.60 -1.53 -3.37
CA VAL A 47 1.15 -1.47 -3.25
C VAL A 47 0.74 -2.35 -2.08
N VAL A 48 0.03 -1.77 -1.13
CA VAL A 48 -0.55 -2.52 0.00
C VAL A 48 -2.04 -2.64 -0.22
N ASP A 49 -2.53 -3.86 -0.42
CA ASP A 49 -3.96 -4.12 -0.64
C ASP A 49 -4.63 -4.51 0.67
N LEU A 50 -5.48 -3.63 1.16
CA LEU A 50 -6.28 -3.85 2.38
C LEU A 50 -7.64 -4.47 2.09
N THR A 51 -7.99 -4.69 0.82
CA THR A 51 -9.30 -5.22 0.44
C THR A 51 -9.63 -6.53 1.14
N PRO A 52 -8.68 -7.52 1.24
CA PRO A 52 -8.97 -8.77 1.94
C PRO A 52 -8.90 -8.67 3.47
N ALA A 53 -8.51 -7.52 4.04
CA ALA A 53 -8.46 -7.36 5.48
C ALA A 53 -9.87 -7.22 6.06
N THR A 54 -10.10 -7.82 7.23
CA THR A 54 -11.38 -7.71 7.94
C THR A 54 -11.30 -6.80 9.16
N PHE A 55 -10.08 -6.52 9.61
CA PHE A 55 -9.83 -5.62 10.74
C PHE A 55 -8.39 -5.11 10.67
N VAL A 56 -8.22 -3.82 10.99
CA VAL A 56 -6.89 -3.21 11.19
C VAL A 56 -7.00 -2.26 12.38
N ASP A 57 -5.98 -2.26 13.24
CA ASP A 57 -5.93 -1.35 14.39
C ASP A 57 -5.00 -0.15 14.14
N SER A 58 -4.89 0.71 15.14
CA SER A 58 -4.07 1.91 15.04
C SER A 58 -2.58 1.62 14.82
N THR A 59 -2.08 0.49 15.34
CA THR A 59 -0.68 0.10 15.13
C THR A 59 -0.42 -0.20 13.65
N VAL A 60 -1.33 -0.93 13.01
CA VAL A 60 -1.26 -1.21 11.58
C VAL A 60 -1.33 0.08 10.76
N LEU A 61 -2.23 0.99 11.13
CA LEU A 61 -2.35 2.28 10.47
C LEU A 61 -1.06 3.10 10.59
N GLY A 62 -0.39 3.04 11.75
CA GLY A 62 0.91 3.67 11.96
C GLY A 62 1.98 3.09 11.03
N VAL A 63 1.96 1.78 10.80
CA VAL A 63 2.88 1.14 9.85
C VAL A 63 2.65 1.68 8.43
N LEU A 64 1.39 1.81 8.02
CA LEU A 64 1.05 2.31 6.68
C LEU A 64 1.50 3.76 6.50
N LEU A 65 1.31 4.61 7.50
CA LEU A 65 1.77 6.00 7.46
C LEU A 65 3.30 6.09 7.45
N GLY A 66 3.98 5.32 8.29
CA GLY A 66 5.44 5.28 8.32
C GLY A 66 6.03 4.82 6.98
N ALA A 67 5.38 3.86 6.35
CA ALA A 67 5.79 3.37 5.04
C ALA A 67 5.70 4.47 3.97
N ARG A 68 4.68 5.32 4.03
CA ARG A 68 4.56 6.45 3.12
C ARG A 68 5.78 7.37 3.22
N GLY A 69 6.18 7.73 4.45
CA GLY A 69 7.35 8.57 4.67
C GLY A 69 8.64 7.92 4.18
N ARG A 70 8.78 6.60 4.41
CA ARG A 70 9.94 5.85 3.93
C ARG A 70 10.00 5.79 2.42
N ALA A 71 8.85 5.59 1.77
CA ALA A 71 8.78 5.57 0.31
C ALA A 71 9.18 6.93 -0.29
N GLU A 72 8.77 8.03 0.33
CA GLU A 72 9.19 9.37 -0.09
C GLU A 72 10.70 9.54 0.01
N GLU A 73 11.31 9.09 1.11
CA GLU A 73 12.77 9.14 1.31
C GLU A 73 13.51 8.31 0.26
N GLU A 74 12.98 7.14 -0.09
CA GLU A 74 13.58 6.24 -1.08
C GLU A 74 13.22 6.60 -2.52
N GLU A 75 12.38 7.62 -2.70
CA GLU A 75 11.93 8.09 -4.01
C GLU A 75 11.25 6.99 -4.83
N VAL A 76 10.44 6.16 -4.18
CA VAL A 76 9.65 5.11 -4.82
C VAL A 76 8.16 5.38 -4.63
N GLY A 77 7.34 4.78 -5.50
CA GLY A 77 5.89 4.89 -5.42
C GLY A 77 5.32 4.06 -4.29
N TYR A 78 4.24 4.54 -3.70
CA TYR A 78 3.53 3.85 -2.62
C TYR A 78 2.04 4.07 -2.81
N ALA A 79 1.25 3.02 -2.68
CA ALA A 79 -0.19 3.09 -2.78
C ALA A 79 -0.83 2.10 -1.80
N VAL A 80 -1.97 2.49 -1.27
CA VAL A 80 -2.81 1.62 -0.45
C VAL A 80 -4.10 1.41 -1.23
N VAL A 81 -4.56 0.17 -1.32
CA VAL A 81 -5.77 -0.18 -2.07
C VAL A 81 -6.86 -0.65 -1.12
N LEU A 82 -8.05 -0.13 -1.31
CA LEU A 82 -9.27 -0.61 -0.66
C LEU A 82 -10.40 -0.53 -1.67
N GLU A 83 -10.74 -1.67 -2.28
CA GLU A 83 -11.72 -1.72 -3.36
C GLU A 83 -13.14 -1.62 -2.80
N PRO A 84 -13.99 -0.71 -3.33
CA PRO A 84 -15.37 -0.61 -2.88
C PRO A 84 -16.15 -1.88 -3.22
N GLY A 85 -17.01 -2.29 -2.30
CA GLY A 85 -17.83 -3.48 -2.49
C GLY A 85 -17.17 -4.78 -2.06
N ASP A 86 -15.87 -4.91 -2.25
CA ASP A 86 -15.11 -6.11 -1.86
C ASP A 86 -14.40 -5.94 -0.52
N GLY A 87 -14.09 -4.71 -0.14
CA GLY A 87 -13.43 -4.41 1.13
C GLY A 87 -14.41 -4.45 2.30
N ASP A 88 -13.89 -4.79 3.48
CA ASP A 88 -14.70 -4.81 4.70
C ASP A 88 -15.09 -3.39 5.11
N PRO A 89 -16.38 -3.11 5.34
CA PRO A 89 -16.82 -1.77 5.78
C PRO A 89 -16.13 -1.29 7.06
N ALA A 90 -15.75 -2.20 7.96
CA ALA A 90 -15.06 -1.83 9.19
C ALA A 90 -13.68 -1.23 8.92
N VAL A 91 -12.94 -1.77 7.95
CA VAL A 91 -11.63 -1.24 7.56
C VAL A 91 -11.79 0.15 6.95
N ARG A 92 -12.75 0.31 6.04
CA ARG A 92 -13.04 1.62 5.44
C ARG A 92 -13.40 2.66 6.49
N ARG A 93 -14.25 2.27 7.45
CA ARG A 93 -14.69 3.17 8.50
C ARG A 93 -13.53 3.65 9.36
N VAL A 94 -12.59 2.76 9.70
CA VAL A 94 -11.40 3.14 10.48
C VAL A 94 -10.58 4.17 9.73
N LEU A 95 -10.38 4.01 8.42
CA LEU A 95 -9.66 4.99 7.60
C LEU A 95 -10.39 6.34 7.57
N GLU A 96 -11.70 6.32 7.44
CA GLU A 96 -12.51 7.55 7.40
C GLU A 96 -12.52 8.27 8.75
N VAL A 97 -12.77 7.54 9.83
CA VAL A 97 -12.86 8.12 11.18
C VAL A 97 -11.53 8.71 11.63
N THR A 98 -10.42 8.08 11.27
CA THR A 98 -9.08 8.58 11.60
C THR A 98 -8.58 9.66 10.64
N GLY A 99 -9.27 9.90 9.53
CA GLY A 99 -8.82 10.84 8.51
C GLY A 99 -7.67 10.33 7.66
N LEU A 100 -7.27 9.07 7.82
CA LEU A 100 -6.13 8.51 7.09
C LEU A 100 -6.39 8.32 5.61
N ASP A 101 -7.66 8.21 5.21
CA ASP A 101 -8.03 8.16 3.80
C ASP A 101 -7.61 9.44 3.04
N GLY A 102 -7.46 10.57 3.75
CA GLY A 102 -6.93 11.80 3.16
C GLY A 102 -5.41 11.94 3.26
N LEU A 103 -4.75 11.14 4.12
CA LEU A 103 -3.30 11.19 4.33
C LEU A 103 -2.54 10.10 3.56
N LEU A 104 -3.20 8.97 3.30
CA LEU A 104 -2.61 7.87 2.54
C LEU A 104 -3.06 7.96 1.09
N PRO A 105 -2.22 7.54 0.14
CA PRO A 105 -2.60 7.48 -1.28
C PRO A 105 -3.49 6.24 -1.50
N VAL A 106 -4.77 6.35 -1.09
CA VAL A 106 -5.73 5.24 -1.16
C VAL A 106 -6.35 5.19 -2.56
N HIS A 107 -6.25 4.03 -3.19
CA HIS A 107 -6.80 3.73 -4.50
C HIS A 107 -7.99 2.78 -4.37
N ARG A 108 -8.90 2.86 -5.32
CA ARG A 108 -10.13 2.05 -5.33
C ARG A 108 -10.03 0.84 -6.25
N ASP A 109 -8.92 0.70 -6.96
CA ASP A 109 -8.70 -0.37 -7.94
C ASP A 109 -7.25 -0.83 -7.85
N ARG A 110 -7.06 -2.10 -7.47
CA ARG A 110 -5.73 -2.68 -7.32
C ARG A 110 -4.95 -2.67 -8.63
N ASP A 111 -5.59 -3.09 -9.72
CA ASP A 111 -4.90 -3.19 -11.00
C ASP A 111 -4.50 -1.81 -11.52
N ALA A 112 -5.36 -0.80 -11.31
CA ALA A 112 -5.04 0.57 -11.67
C ALA A 112 -3.88 1.12 -10.83
N ALA A 113 -3.83 0.82 -9.51
CA ALA A 113 -2.74 1.24 -8.65
C ALA A 113 -1.41 0.62 -9.11
N VAL A 114 -1.42 -0.68 -9.41
CA VAL A 114 -0.23 -1.37 -9.93
C VAL A 114 0.24 -0.74 -11.24
N ARG A 115 -0.67 -0.48 -12.17
CA ARG A 115 -0.31 0.14 -13.45
C ARG A 115 0.28 1.54 -13.26
N THR A 116 -0.30 2.32 -12.36
CA THR A 116 0.18 3.68 -12.08
C THR A 116 1.62 3.66 -11.56
N LEU A 117 1.95 2.75 -10.64
CA LEU A 117 3.29 2.65 -10.09
C LEU A 117 4.27 1.98 -11.04
N ALA A 118 3.80 1.09 -11.91
CA ALA A 118 4.64 0.40 -12.89
C ALA A 118 4.95 1.27 -14.11
N ALA A 119 4.14 2.29 -14.37
CA ALA A 119 4.33 3.14 -15.53
C ALA A 119 5.70 3.82 -15.47
N PRO A 120 6.48 3.80 -16.56
CA PRO A 120 7.72 4.55 -16.61
C PRO A 120 7.42 6.03 -16.44
N ALA A 121 8.35 6.76 -15.79
CA ALA A 121 8.22 8.20 -15.70
C ALA A 121 8.05 8.77 -17.12
N PRO A 122 7.19 9.78 -17.31
CA PRO A 122 7.07 10.40 -18.62
C PRO A 122 8.44 10.91 -19.06
N PRO A 123 8.79 10.81 -20.34
CA PRO A 123 10.07 11.32 -20.80
C PRO A 123 10.13 12.83 -20.55
N ASP A 124 11.33 13.32 -20.25
CA ASP A 124 11.53 14.74 -20.09
C ASP A 124 11.04 15.47 -21.34
N PRO A 125 10.38 16.63 -21.20
CA PRO A 125 10.00 17.39 -22.37
C PRO A 125 11.25 17.75 -23.17
N PRO A 126 11.16 17.82 -24.50
CA PRO A 126 12.31 18.22 -25.29
C PRO A 126 12.80 19.60 -24.87
N ALA A 127 14.13 19.79 -24.88
CA ALA A 127 14.71 21.07 -24.50
C ALA A 127 14.15 22.19 -25.40
N PRO A 128 13.87 23.38 -24.85
CA PRO A 128 13.41 24.50 -25.66
C PRO A 128 14.42 24.79 -26.78
N GLY A 129 13.95 24.92 -28.00
CA GLY A 129 14.78 25.21 -29.14
C GLY A 129 15.50 24.02 -29.77
N ALA A 130 15.19 22.80 -29.28
CA ALA A 130 15.72 21.59 -29.88
C ALA A 130 14.91 21.17 -31.10
#